data_a0b413d8eed0f629ec1e19e06805dec0
#
_entry.id   a0b413d8eed0f629ec1e19e06805dec0
#
_cell.length_a   1.000
_cell.length_b   1.000
_cell.length_c   1.000
_cell.angle_alpha   90.00
_cell.angle_beta   90.00
_cell.angle_gamma   90.00
#
_symmetry.space_group_name_H-M   'P 1'
#
loop_
_entity.id
_entity.type
_entity.pdbx_description
1 polymer ?
#
loop_
_entity_poly.entity_id
_entity_poly.type
_entity_poly.pdbx_seq_one_letter_code
_entity_poly.pdbx_strand_id
1 'polypeptide(L)'
;MYGSEEPGSAEARWLKALQPGTEERRALDEYVRDVQFVTVPRHPSVKDWEENGSLSRAAMHGVRMLPSVVFLDSKGRVFDLVEGGASAASLREKVSLLAEKAQRVRPVTRVNDIPKGGDPAAEASAICRELEQVPPEAWFRDYPGTMKRLEKLNCTVPAFLNAREAAFRLEKNRKTAELLGESFRACKASSIRTCLEAWRACADDPSLSVEERQLILLSMVHPLWVRLEEVLYREAHTPESEDAFNQAVAVLEEVRDMNRSSVCGRRAHQLREELRRARLAAARYD
;
A
#
# COMPACT_ATOMS: atom_id res chain seq x y z
N MET A 1 2.09 6.41 9.12
CA MET A 1 1.10 5.31 9.17
C MET A 1 -0.16 5.77 8.46
N TYR A 2 -0.82 4.89 7.74
CA TYR A 2 -2.06 5.17 7.01
C TYR A 2 -3.17 4.26 7.54
N GLY A 3 -4.33 4.80 7.85
CA GLY A 3 -5.48 4.06 8.39
C GLY A 3 -6.75 4.87 8.41
N SER A 4 -7.86 4.26 8.78
CA SER A 4 -9.16 4.91 8.93
C SER A 4 -9.48 5.16 10.41
N GLU A 5 -10.33 6.15 10.68
CA GLU A 5 -10.72 6.54 12.05
C GLU A 5 -11.95 5.78 12.57
N GLU A 6 -12.37 4.68 11.95
CA GLU A 6 -13.56 3.96 12.41
C GLU A 6 -13.40 3.46 13.86
N PRO A 7 -14.32 3.83 14.78
CA PRO A 7 -14.26 3.35 16.16
C PRO A 7 -14.30 1.83 16.21
N GLY A 8 -13.36 1.23 16.96
CA GLY A 8 -13.28 -0.23 17.12
C GLY A 8 -12.53 -0.97 16.00
N SER A 9 -12.10 -0.28 14.94
CA SER A 9 -11.22 -0.88 13.92
C SER A 9 -9.85 -1.27 14.48
N ALA A 10 -9.12 -2.12 13.78
CA ALA A 10 -7.73 -2.43 14.14
C ALA A 10 -6.86 -1.17 14.08
N GLU A 11 -7.13 -0.29 13.13
CA GLU A 11 -6.51 1.00 12.92
C GLU A 11 -6.72 1.94 14.10
N ALA A 12 -7.96 2.07 14.58
CA ALA A 12 -8.26 2.91 15.74
C ALA A 12 -7.54 2.41 17.00
N ARG A 13 -7.40 1.09 17.16
CA ARG A 13 -6.60 0.50 18.26
C ARG A 13 -5.12 0.84 18.12
N TRP A 14 -4.58 0.82 16.91
CA TRP A 14 -3.19 1.23 16.68
C TRP A 14 -2.97 2.71 16.92
N LEU A 15 -3.86 3.56 16.39
CA LEU A 15 -3.81 5.00 16.64
C LEU A 15 -3.79 5.28 18.14
N LYS A 16 -4.60 4.58 18.92
CA LYS A 16 -4.65 4.71 20.38
C LYS A 16 -3.37 4.19 21.05
N ALA A 17 -2.86 3.03 20.64
CA ALA A 17 -1.66 2.42 21.21
C ALA A 17 -0.39 3.23 20.92
N LEU A 18 -0.36 3.99 19.82
CA LEU A 18 0.81 4.74 19.38
C LEU A 18 0.72 6.25 19.65
N GLN A 19 -0.28 6.67 20.45
CA GLN A 19 -0.36 8.07 20.90
C GLN A 19 0.80 8.43 21.84
N PRO A 20 1.23 9.70 21.87
CA PRO A 20 2.25 10.15 22.80
C PRO A 20 1.92 9.77 24.24
N GLY A 21 2.88 9.21 24.95
CA GLY A 21 2.74 8.83 26.36
C GLY A 21 2.29 7.38 26.62
N THR A 22 1.92 6.63 25.61
CA THR A 22 1.64 5.18 25.74
C THR A 22 2.94 4.38 25.88
N GLU A 23 2.88 3.18 26.43
CA GLU A 23 4.04 2.28 26.57
C GLU A 23 4.57 1.87 25.20
N GLU A 24 3.67 1.53 24.29
CA GLU A 24 4.01 1.17 22.90
C GLU A 24 4.69 2.33 22.17
N ARG A 25 4.22 3.56 22.38
CA ARG A 25 4.87 4.73 21.77
C ARG A 25 6.26 4.97 22.35
N ARG A 26 6.45 4.88 23.66
CA ARG A 26 7.76 5.01 24.28
C ARG A 26 8.76 3.98 23.77
N ALA A 27 8.32 2.73 23.60
CA ALA A 27 9.17 1.70 23.01
C ALA A 27 9.57 2.00 21.56
N LEU A 28 8.73 2.71 20.80
CA LEU A 28 9.06 3.16 19.45
C LEU A 28 9.94 4.40 19.42
N ASP A 29 9.76 5.34 20.35
CA ASP A 29 10.53 6.59 20.41
C ASP A 29 12.04 6.34 20.58
N GLU A 30 12.42 5.17 21.08
CA GLU A 30 13.83 4.72 21.16
C GLU A 30 14.44 4.50 19.77
N TYR A 31 13.63 4.16 18.75
CA TYR A 31 14.07 3.78 17.41
C TYR A 31 13.58 4.72 16.31
N VAL A 32 12.50 5.45 16.54
CA VAL A 32 11.80 6.25 15.53
C VAL A 32 11.74 7.71 15.96
N ARG A 33 12.32 8.58 15.16
CA ARG A 33 12.42 10.01 15.43
C ARG A 33 11.06 10.71 15.40
N ASP A 34 10.20 10.30 14.48
CA ASP A 34 8.88 10.88 14.27
C ASP A 34 7.90 9.82 13.77
N VAL A 35 6.68 9.86 14.27
CA VAL A 35 5.59 9.02 13.81
C VAL A 35 4.46 9.92 13.33
N GLN A 36 4.26 9.97 12.03
CA GLN A 36 3.15 10.67 11.42
C GLN A 36 1.98 9.73 11.17
N PHE A 37 0.81 10.13 11.62
CA PHE A 37 -0.44 9.47 11.28
C PHE A 37 -1.08 10.22 10.12
N VAL A 38 -1.39 9.46 9.07
CA VAL A 38 -2.14 9.98 7.93
C VAL A 38 -3.47 9.26 7.91
N THR A 39 -4.50 9.96 8.30
CA THR A 39 -5.86 9.45 8.20
C THR A 39 -6.26 9.45 6.73
N VAL A 40 -6.68 8.29 6.25
CA VAL A 40 -7.31 8.14 4.94
C VAL A 40 -8.80 8.03 5.21
N PRO A 41 -9.61 8.99 4.75
CA PRO A 41 -11.05 8.96 4.99
C PRO A 41 -11.67 7.75 4.30
N ARG A 42 -12.74 7.23 4.88
CA ARG A 42 -13.51 6.11 4.31
C ARG A 42 -14.05 6.46 2.91
N HIS A 43 -14.46 7.70 2.76
CA HIS A 43 -14.95 8.30 1.52
C HIS A 43 -13.99 9.42 1.11
N PRO A 44 -12.96 9.09 0.33
CA PRO A 44 -11.95 10.07 -0.02
C PRO A 44 -12.53 11.17 -0.91
N SER A 45 -12.26 12.39 -0.52
CA SER A 45 -12.55 13.58 -1.32
C SER A 45 -11.46 13.78 -2.39
N VAL A 46 -11.76 14.70 -3.30
CA VAL A 46 -10.77 15.15 -4.29
C VAL A 46 -9.47 15.62 -3.65
N LYS A 47 -9.56 16.34 -2.51
CA LYS A 47 -8.38 16.84 -1.79
C LYS A 47 -7.44 15.73 -1.33
N ASP A 48 -7.95 14.54 -1.09
CA ASP A 48 -7.14 13.39 -0.67
C ASP A 48 -6.28 12.83 -1.80
N TRP A 49 -6.65 13.12 -3.06
CA TRP A 49 -5.91 12.76 -4.27
C TRP A 49 -5.10 13.93 -4.88
N GLU A 50 -5.27 15.14 -4.35
CA GLU A 50 -4.45 16.29 -4.75
C GLU A 50 -3.02 16.13 -4.23
N GLU A 51 -2.11 16.93 -4.75
CA GLU A 51 -0.73 16.98 -4.28
C GLU A 51 -0.70 17.20 -2.75
N ASN A 52 0.03 16.34 -2.04
CA ASN A 52 0.07 16.29 -0.57
C ASN A 52 -1.22 15.82 0.15
N GLY A 53 -2.24 15.41 -0.56
CA GLY A 53 -3.40 14.75 0.05
C GLY A 53 -3.04 13.38 0.66
N SER A 54 -3.92 12.82 1.50
CA SER A 54 -3.65 11.57 2.22
C SER A 54 -3.42 10.39 1.28
N LEU A 55 -4.23 10.27 0.23
CA LEU A 55 -4.12 9.21 -0.76
C LEU A 55 -2.96 9.43 -1.74
N SER A 56 -2.71 10.67 -2.14
CA SER A 56 -1.54 11.00 -2.96
C SER A 56 -0.24 10.62 -2.25
N ARG A 57 -0.11 10.93 -0.97
CA ARG A 57 1.05 10.53 -0.15
C ARG A 57 1.14 9.02 0.02
N ALA A 58 0.00 8.34 0.25
CA ALA A 58 -0.03 6.89 0.32
C ALA A 58 0.48 6.25 -0.99
N ALA A 59 0.00 6.75 -2.14
CA ALA A 59 0.44 6.31 -3.46
C ALA A 59 1.94 6.54 -3.68
N MET A 60 2.46 7.72 -3.32
CA MET A 60 3.90 8.02 -3.41
C MET A 60 4.76 7.07 -2.57
N HIS A 61 4.24 6.58 -1.46
CA HIS A 61 4.91 5.60 -0.60
C HIS A 61 4.65 4.14 -1.01
N GLY A 62 3.91 3.90 -2.09
CA GLY A 62 3.62 2.56 -2.59
C GLY A 62 2.57 1.80 -1.78
N VAL A 63 1.77 2.49 -0.95
CA VAL A 63 0.70 1.89 -0.16
C VAL A 63 -0.46 1.50 -1.07
N ARG A 64 -0.85 0.23 -1.02
CA ARG A 64 -1.99 -0.33 -1.78
C ARG A 64 -3.18 -0.67 -0.90
N MET A 65 -2.91 -0.97 0.36
CA MET A 65 -3.92 -1.44 1.30
C MET A 65 -3.84 -0.69 2.62
N LEU A 66 -4.98 -0.56 3.29
CA LEU A 66 -5.08 0.03 4.63
C LEU A 66 -5.49 -1.03 5.66
N PRO A 67 -5.02 -0.94 6.88
CA PRO A 67 -4.01 -0.02 7.37
C PRO A 67 -2.60 -0.37 6.89
N SER A 68 -1.73 0.64 6.76
CA SER A 68 -0.33 0.42 6.37
C SER A 68 0.63 1.23 7.22
N VAL A 69 1.79 0.67 7.47
CA VAL A 69 2.91 1.34 8.12
C VAL A 69 4.05 1.45 7.13
N VAL A 70 4.45 2.67 6.84
CA VAL A 70 5.58 2.99 5.98
C VAL A 70 6.74 3.43 6.85
N PHE A 71 7.88 2.77 6.69
CA PHE A 71 9.13 3.16 7.33
C PHE A 71 9.93 4.01 6.36
N LEU A 72 10.28 5.21 6.79
CA LEU A 72 11.06 6.15 5.99
C LEU A 72 12.46 6.31 6.58
N ASP A 73 13.45 6.50 5.72
CA ASP A 73 14.78 6.90 6.14
C ASP A 73 14.84 8.41 6.48
N SER A 74 16.00 8.88 6.94
CA SER A 74 16.21 10.28 7.28
C SER A 74 16.06 11.26 6.10
N LYS A 75 15.97 10.74 4.87
CA LYS A 75 15.75 11.50 3.63
C LYS A 75 14.31 11.41 3.14
N GLY A 76 13.41 10.82 3.94
CA GLY A 76 12.00 10.62 3.58
C GLY A 76 11.75 9.55 2.53
N ARG A 77 12.72 8.69 2.23
CA ARG A 77 12.56 7.61 1.24
C ARG A 77 12.03 6.36 1.91
N VAL A 78 11.16 5.62 1.22
CA VAL A 78 10.61 4.36 1.71
C VAL A 78 11.73 3.35 1.95
N PHE A 79 11.81 2.89 3.18
CA PHE A 79 12.78 1.91 3.65
C PHE A 79 12.14 0.51 3.74
N ASP A 80 10.91 0.46 4.26
CA ASP A 80 10.09 -0.74 4.34
C ASP A 80 8.61 -0.39 4.42
N LEU A 81 7.75 -1.37 4.14
CA LEU A 81 6.30 -1.22 4.10
C LEU A 81 5.63 -2.46 4.70
N VAL A 82 4.70 -2.24 5.65
CA VAL A 82 3.82 -3.27 6.20
C VAL A 82 2.38 -2.94 5.83
N GLU A 83 1.73 -3.80 5.07
CA GLU A 83 0.35 -3.65 4.61
C GLU A 83 -0.60 -4.63 5.31
N GLY A 84 -1.87 -4.25 5.39
CA GLY A 84 -2.96 -5.13 5.80
C GLY A 84 -3.10 -5.38 7.30
N GLY A 85 -2.45 -4.61 8.12
CA GLY A 85 -2.58 -4.67 9.56
C GLY A 85 -1.66 -5.70 10.23
N ALA A 86 -0.80 -5.21 11.11
CA ALA A 86 -0.03 -6.01 12.04
C ALA A 86 -0.56 -5.80 13.46
N SER A 87 -0.32 -6.71 14.38
CA SER A 87 -0.56 -6.43 15.80
C SER A 87 0.46 -5.39 16.30
N ALA A 88 0.17 -4.69 17.39
CA ALA A 88 1.12 -3.75 17.99
C ALA A 88 2.45 -4.47 18.38
N ALA A 89 2.36 -5.71 18.85
CA ALA A 89 3.53 -6.54 19.18
C ALA A 89 4.38 -6.86 17.93
N SER A 90 3.74 -7.28 16.83
CA SER A 90 4.40 -7.56 15.54
C SER A 90 5.05 -6.31 14.96
N LEU A 91 4.40 -5.15 15.11
CA LEU A 91 4.95 -3.87 14.67
C LEU A 91 6.19 -3.49 15.48
N ARG A 92 6.15 -3.66 16.82
CA ARG A 92 7.28 -3.40 17.71
C ARG A 92 8.48 -4.28 17.34
N GLU A 93 8.26 -5.57 17.17
CA GLU A 93 9.32 -6.51 16.77
C GLU A 93 9.95 -6.10 15.43
N LYS A 94 9.13 -5.75 14.45
CA LYS A 94 9.62 -5.29 13.15
C LYS A 94 10.38 -3.98 13.24
N VAL A 95 9.92 -3.02 14.03
CA VAL A 95 10.62 -1.74 14.24
C VAL A 95 11.96 -1.96 14.91
N SER A 96 12.04 -2.78 15.97
CA SER A 96 13.31 -3.14 16.61
C SER A 96 14.28 -3.76 15.61
N LEU A 97 13.82 -4.72 14.82
CA LEU A 97 14.65 -5.39 13.81
C LEU A 97 15.18 -4.40 12.75
N LEU A 98 14.32 -3.50 12.27
CA LEU A 98 14.69 -2.49 11.28
C LEU A 98 15.63 -1.44 11.88
N ALA A 99 15.42 -1.04 13.12
CA ALA A 99 16.27 -0.10 13.82
C ALA A 99 17.67 -0.68 14.07
N GLU A 100 17.76 -1.93 14.51
CA GLU A 100 19.05 -2.63 14.65
C GLU A 100 19.78 -2.70 13.30
N LYS A 101 19.07 -3.03 12.22
CA LYS A 101 19.63 -3.04 10.87
C LYS A 101 20.08 -1.64 10.45
N ALA A 102 19.29 -0.61 10.70
CA ALA A 102 19.61 0.77 10.36
C ALA A 102 20.81 1.32 11.15
N GLN A 103 20.95 0.94 12.42
CA GLN A 103 22.12 1.31 13.24
C GLN A 103 23.40 0.61 12.76
N ARG A 104 23.29 -0.59 12.19
CA ARG A 104 24.40 -1.33 11.61
C ARG A 104 24.81 -0.82 10.23
N VAL A 105 23.99 -0.02 9.57
CA VAL A 105 24.30 0.58 8.27
C VAL A 105 25.29 1.72 8.45
N ARG A 106 26.52 1.39 8.80
CA ARG A 106 27.65 2.21 8.37
C ARG A 106 27.72 2.13 6.84
N PRO A 107 28.07 3.21 6.13
CA PRO A 107 28.23 3.11 4.69
C PRO A 107 29.16 1.92 4.40
N VAL A 108 28.65 0.98 3.62
CA VAL A 108 29.42 -0.23 3.24
C VAL A 108 30.51 0.23 2.28
N THR A 109 31.59 0.75 2.83
CA THR A 109 32.72 1.26 2.07
C THR A 109 33.52 0.15 1.42
N ARG A 110 33.43 -1.06 1.97
CA ARG A 110 34.24 -2.22 1.55
C ARG A 110 33.75 -2.92 0.30
N VAL A 111 32.48 -2.72 -0.13
CA VAL A 111 32.00 -3.32 -1.38
C VAL A 111 32.81 -2.88 -2.59
N ASN A 112 33.30 -1.64 -2.57
CA ASN A 112 34.16 -1.10 -3.63
C ASN A 112 35.60 -1.68 -3.60
N ASP A 113 36.02 -2.18 -2.44
CA ASP A 113 37.36 -2.75 -2.25
C ASP A 113 37.43 -4.23 -2.66
N ILE A 114 36.28 -4.86 -2.95
CA ILE A 114 36.24 -6.25 -3.40
C ILE A 114 36.85 -6.34 -4.83
N PRO A 115 37.92 -7.15 -5.01
CA PRO A 115 38.57 -7.28 -6.30
C PRO A 115 37.60 -7.68 -7.41
N LYS A 116 37.86 -7.15 -8.61
CA LYS A 116 37.13 -7.50 -9.83
C LYS A 116 37.92 -8.48 -10.64
N GLY A 117 37.27 -9.45 -11.29
CA GLY A 117 37.91 -10.33 -12.28
C GLY A 117 38.47 -11.61 -11.72
N GLY A 118 38.12 -11.98 -10.48
CA GLY A 118 38.37 -13.32 -9.93
C GLY A 118 37.28 -14.33 -10.32
N ASP A 119 37.11 -15.36 -9.46
CA ASP A 119 35.97 -16.27 -9.59
C ASP A 119 34.64 -15.49 -9.38
N PRO A 120 33.74 -15.50 -10.38
CA PRO A 120 32.49 -14.76 -10.32
C PRO A 120 31.60 -15.13 -9.10
N ALA A 121 31.59 -16.41 -8.71
CA ALA A 121 30.81 -16.90 -7.60
C ALA A 121 31.36 -16.43 -6.26
N ALA A 122 32.68 -16.44 -6.10
CA ALA A 122 33.37 -15.94 -4.91
C ALA A 122 33.19 -14.43 -4.78
N GLU A 123 33.31 -13.69 -5.87
CA GLU A 123 33.10 -12.24 -5.93
C GLU A 123 31.66 -11.88 -5.53
N ALA A 124 30.65 -12.55 -6.12
CA ALA A 124 29.24 -12.31 -5.80
C ALA A 124 28.93 -12.62 -4.32
N SER A 125 29.46 -13.72 -3.80
CA SER A 125 29.27 -14.11 -2.39
C SER A 125 29.91 -13.10 -1.44
N ALA A 126 31.08 -12.58 -1.74
CA ALA A 126 31.74 -11.54 -0.94
C ALA A 126 30.94 -10.23 -0.92
N ILE A 127 30.41 -9.80 -2.07
CA ILE A 127 29.55 -8.62 -2.16
C ILE A 127 28.28 -8.81 -1.34
N CYS A 128 27.58 -9.94 -1.49
CA CYS A 128 26.35 -10.22 -0.74
C CYS A 128 26.59 -10.23 0.76
N ARG A 129 27.71 -10.81 1.22
CA ARG A 129 28.07 -10.83 2.64
C ARG A 129 28.27 -9.43 3.22
N GLU A 130 28.93 -8.54 2.47
CA GLU A 130 29.09 -7.14 2.91
C GLU A 130 27.74 -6.40 2.96
N LEU A 131 26.79 -6.78 2.12
CA LEU A 131 25.44 -6.18 2.09
C LEU A 131 24.43 -6.82 3.04
N GLU A 132 24.74 -7.95 3.68
CA GLU A 132 23.80 -8.62 4.62
C GLU A 132 23.35 -7.72 5.79
N GLN A 133 24.15 -6.71 6.12
CA GLN A 133 23.81 -5.73 7.15
C GLN A 133 22.84 -4.64 6.65
N VAL A 134 22.61 -4.56 5.35
CA VAL A 134 21.70 -3.61 4.70
C VAL A 134 20.36 -4.29 4.45
N PRO A 135 19.22 -3.66 4.77
CA PRO A 135 17.92 -4.22 4.43
C PRO A 135 17.79 -4.50 2.92
N PRO A 136 17.22 -5.65 2.53
CA PRO A 136 17.09 -6.03 1.12
C PRO A 136 16.44 -4.95 0.24
N GLU A 137 15.44 -4.25 0.78
CA GLU A 137 14.71 -3.18 0.10
C GLU A 137 15.60 -1.97 -0.27
N ALA A 138 16.70 -1.80 0.45
CA ALA A 138 17.64 -0.69 0.23
C ALA A 138 18.74 -1.00 -0.78
N TRP A 139 19.01 -2.27 -1.11
CA TRP A 139 20.13 -2.66 -1.95
C TRP A 139 20.09 -2.01 -3.33
N PHE A 140 18.96 -2.14 -4.04
CA PHE A 140 18.82 -1.60 -5.40
C PHE A 140 18.76 -0.07 -5.42
N ARG A 141 18.27 0.53 -4.35
CA ARG A 141 18.17 1.97 -4.20
C ARG A 141 19.51 2.62 -3.86
N ASP A 142 20.21 2.07 -2.88
CA ASP A 142 21.39 2.70 -2.29
C ASP A 142 22.71 2.23 -2.93
N TYR A 143 22.71 1.06 -3.57
CA TYR A 143 23.87 0.46 -4.21
C TYR A 143 23.62 0.06 -5.68
N PRO A 144 23.07 0.96 -6.53
CA PRO A 144 22.67 0.57 -7.89
C PRO A 144 23.84 0.07 -8.75
N GLY A 145 25.03 0.61 -8.55
CA GLY A 145 26.24 0.16 -9.26
C GLY A 145 26.66 -1.25 -8.86
N THR A 146 26.55 -1.57 -7.57
CA THR A 146 26.84 -2.91 -7.02
C THR A 146 25.80 -3.92 -7.49
N MET A 147 24.53 -3.54 -7.57
CA MET A 147 23.48 -4.42 -8.09
C MET A 147 23.71 -4.78 -9.55
N LYS A 148 24.05 -3.80 -10.40
CA LYS A 148 24.44 -4.05 -11.79
C LYS A 148 25.67 -4.98 -11.92
N ARG A 149 26.61 -4.90 -10.97
CA ARG A 149 27.77 -5.80 -10.91
C ARG A 149 27.32 -7.23 -10.58
N LEU A 150 26.46 -7.42 -9.57
CA LEU A 150 25.90 -8.72 -9.21
C LEU A 150 25.08 -9.35 -10.35
N GLU A 151 24.31 -8.54 -11.07
CA GLU A 151 23.57 -8.99 -12.27
C GLU A 151 24.52 -9.49 -13.37
N LYS A 152 25.61 -8.76 -13.65
CA LYS A 152 26.63 -9.18 -14.61
C LYS A 152 27.37 -10.47 -14.21
N LEU A 153 27.51 -10.72 -12.91
CA LEU A 153 28.09 -11.94 -12.37
C LEU A 153 27.07 -13.11 -12.33
N ASN A 154 25.83 -12.91 -12.82
CA ASN A 154 24.74 -13.89 -12.76
C ASN A 154 24.53 -14.41 -11.33
N CYS A 155 24.54 -13.51 -10.34
CA CYS A 155 24.47 -13.85 -8.93
C CYS A 155 23.21 -14.63 -8.60
N THR A 156 23.37 -15.81 -8.01
CA THR A 156 22.28 -16.69 -7.53
C THR A 156 22.22 -16.77 -6.01
N VAL A 157 22.99 -15.95 -5.29
CA VAL A 157 22.99 -15.91 -3.82
C VAL A 157 21.59 -15.53 -3.32
N PRO A 158 21.01 -16.29 -2.38
CA PRO A 158 19.65 -16.05 -1.90
C PRO A 158 19.39 -14.61 -1.40
N ALA A 159 20.36 -14.00 -0.73
CA ALA A 159 20.25 -12.62 -0.25
C ALA A 159 20.05 -11.62 -1.40
N PHE A 160 20.75 -11.79 -2.54
CA PHE A 160 20.56 -10.97 -3.72
C PHE A 160 19.20 -11.20 -4.38
N LEU A 161 18.75 -12.45 -4.48
CA LEU A 161 17.45 -12.78 -5.04
C LEU A 161 16.33 -12.17 -4.22
N ASN A 162 16.42 -12.25 -2.89
CA ASN A 162 15.48 -11.61 -1.96
C ASN A 162 15.46 -10.08 -2.12
N ALA A 163 16.63 -9.45 -2.24
CA ALA A 163 16.73 -8.01 -2.46
C ALA A 163 16.10 -7.57 -3.80
N ARG A 164 16.32 -8.37 -4.86
CA ARG A 164 15.74 -8.13 -6.18
C ARG A 164 14.21 -8.26 -6.15
N GLU A 165 13.68 -9.28 -5.49
CA GLU A 165 12.24 -9.46 -5.32
C GLU A 165 11.63 -8.33 -4.50
N ALA A 166 12.26 -7.93 -3.40
CA ALA A 166 11.81 -6.81 -2.58
C ALA A 166 11.77 -5.49 -3.37
N ALA A 167 12.81 -5.19 -4.14
CA ALA A 167 12.86 -4.01 -5.00
C ALA A 167 11.77 -4.04 -6.09
N PHE A 168 11.58 -5.18 -6.73
CA PHE A 168 10.54 -5.37 -7.74
C PHE A 168 9.15 -5.16 -7.15
N ARG A 169 8.89 -5.75 -5.98
CA ARG A 169 7.62 -5.59 -5.25
C ARG A 169 7.34 -4.12 -4.92
N LEU A 170 8.32 -3.39 -4.37
CA LEU A 170 8.16 -1.97 -4.04
C LEU A 170 7.87 -1.12 -5.30
N GLU A 171 8.60 -1.35 -6.37
CA GLU A 171 8.38 -0.62 -7.63
C GLU A 171 7.02 -0.92 -8.25
N LYS A 172 6.59 -2.18 -8.22
CA LYS A 172 5.28 -2.61 -8.68
C LYS A 172 4.16 -1.98 -7.86
N ASN A 173 4.31 -1.96 -6.52
CA ASN A 173 3.35 -1.33 -5.62
C ASN A 173 3.23 0.16 -5.89
N ARG A 174 4.36 0.85 -6.08
CA ARG A 174 4.38 2.28 -6.41
C ARG A 174 3.66 2.56 -7.73
N LYS A 175 3.96 1.83 -8.78
CA LYS A 175 3.30 1.98 -10.10
C LYS A 175 1.80 1.74 -10.02
N THR A 176 1.36 0.69 -9.32
CA THR A 176 -0.06 0.41 -9.13
C THR A 176 -0.76 1.54 -8.38
N ALA A 177 -0.15 2.06 -7.32
CA ALA A 177 -0.70 3.16 -6.55
C ALA A 177 -0.75 4.47 -7.36
N GLU A 178 0.29 4.77 -8.15
CA GLU A 178 0.29 5.92 -9.06
C GLU A 178 -0.82 5.82 -10.11
N LEU A 179 -0.98 4.64 -10.75
CA LEU A 179 -2.03 4.38 -11.72
C LEU A 179 -3.43 4.59 -11.12
N LEU A 180 -3.67 4.09 -9.91
CA LEU A 180 -4.92 4.31 -9.20
C LEU A 180 -5.17 5.80 -8.92
N GLY A 181 -4.14 6.53 -8.49
CA GLY A 181 -4.21 7.97 -8.27
C GLY A 181 -4.52 8.77 -9.53
N GLU A 182 -3.88 8.42 -10.65
CA GLU A 182 -4.14 9.03 -11.96
C GLU A 182 -5.54 8.73 -12.47
N SER A 183 -5.99 7.48 -12.36
CA SER A 183 -7.32 7.05 -12.75
C SER A 183 -8.39 7.78 -11.95
N PHE A 184 -8.19 7.96 -10.64
CA PHE A 184 -9.11 8.71 -9.80
C PHE A 184 -9.18 10.20 -10.20
N ARG A 185 -8.04 10.82 -10.48
CA ARG A 185 -7.99 12.23 -10.96
C ARG A 185 -8.70 12.41 -12.31
N ALA A 186 -8.51 11.47 -13.23
CA ALA A 186 -9.19 11.45 -14.51
C ALA A 186 -10.71 11.30 -14.35
N CYS A 187 -11.16 10.49 -13.40
CA CYS A 187 -12.57 10.28 -13.11
C CYS A 187 -13.29 11.53 -12.62
N LYS A 188 -12.59 12.46 -12.02
CA LYS A 188 -13.16 13.74 -11.57
C LYS A 188 -13.66 14.61 -12.71
N ALA A 189 -12.99 14.55 -13.86
CA ALA A 189 -13.27 15.37 -15.03
C ALA A 189 -14.22 14.70 -16.04
N SER A 190 -14.53 13.42 -15.88
CA SER A 190 -15.31 12.62 -16.82
C SER A 190 -16.59 12.03 -16.19
N SER A 191 -17.46 11.47 -17.04
CA SER A 191 -18.62 10.74 -16.54
C SER A 191 -18.17 9.51 -15.73
N ILE A 192 -19.00 9.07 -14.77
CA ILE A 192 -18.76 7.85 -14.01
C ILE A 192 -18.52 6.65 -14.93
N ARG A 193 -19.26 6.56 -16.01
CA ARG A 193 -19.15 5.48 -17.00
C ARG A 193 -17.75 5.41 -17.61
N THR A 194 -17.24 6.54 -18.10
CA THR A 194 -15.89 6.63 -18.69
C THR A 194 -14.82 6.24 -17.65
N CYS A 195 -15.03 6.62 -16.41
CA CYS A 195 -14.17 6.28 -15.30
C CYS A 195 -14.12 4.78 -15.05
N LEU A 196 -15.29 4.14 -14.98
CA LEU A 196 -15.40 2.69 -14.74
C LEU A 196 -14.80 1.88 -15.90
N GLU A 197 -15.01 2.32 -17.15
CA GLU A 197 -14.42 1.70 -18.33
C GLU A 197 -12.88 1.75 -18.28
N ALA A 198 -12.31 2.92 -17.91
CA ALA A 198 -10.86 3.07 -17.76
C ALA A 198 -10.30 2.16 -16.66
N TRP A 199 -10.96 2.06 -15.52
CA TRP A 199 -10.53 1.17 -14.44
C TRP A 199 -10.65 -0.31 -14.79
N ARG A 200 -11.74 -0.71 -15.46
CA ARG A 200 -11.85 -2.08 -15.97
C ARG A 200 -10.73 -2.42 -16.93
N ALA A 201 -10.41 -1.54 -17.86
CA ALA A 201 -9.28 -1.74 -18.75
C ALA A 201 -7.95 -1.95 -17.98
N CYS A 202 -7.74 -1.20 -16.89
CA CYS A 202 -6.59 -1.41 -16.01
C CYS A 202 -6.65 -2.78 -15.28
N ALA A 203 -7.82 -3.18 -14.79
CA ALA A 203 -7.98 -4.44 -14.08
C ALA A 203 -7.83 -5.67 -14.99
N ASP A 204 -8.10 -5.51 -16.28
CA ASP A 204 -8.01 -6.58 -17.29
C ASP A 204 -6.60 -6.78 -17.85
N ASP A 205 -5.61 -6.03 -17.37
CA ASP A 205 -4.19 -6.25 -17.74
C ASP A 205 -3.77 -7.67 -17.33
N PRO A 206 -3.36 -8.52 -18.29
CA PRO A 206 -2.98 -9.91 -18.02
C PRO A 206 -1.71 -10.05 -17.17
N SER A 207 -0.92 -9.01 -17.04
CA SER A 207 0.30 -9.01 -16.21
C SER A 207 -0.01 -8.89 -14.71
N LEU A 208 -1.25 -8.54 -14.32
CA LEU A 208 -1.65 -8.37 -12.94
C LEU A 208 -1.92 -9.72 -12.26
N SER A 209 -1.48 -9.83 -11.02
CA SER A 209 -1.91 -10.92 -10.13
C SER A 209 -3.40 -10.78 -9.77
N VAL A 210 -3.99 -11.85 -9.26
CA VAL A 210 -5.40 -11.83 -8.79
C VAL A 210 -5.59 -10.75 -7.71
N GLU A 211 -4.66 -10.62 -6.77
CA GLU A 211 -4.71 -9.64 -5.70
C GLU A 211 -4.65 -8.20 -6.22
N GLU A 212 -3.83 -7.94 -7.21
CA GLU A 212 -3.72 -6.61 -7.82
C GLU A 212 -4.98 -6.26 -8.60
N ARG A 213 -5.52 -7.20 -9.35
CA ARG A 213 -6.81 -7.04 -10.02
C ARG A 213 -7.93 -6.76 -9.03
N GLN A 214 -8.01 -7.54 -7.94
CA GLN A 214 -8.96 -7.30 -6.86
C GLN A 214 -8.83 -5.89 -6.27
N LEU A 215 -7.59 -5.41 -6.05
CA LEU A 215 -7.35 -4.08 -5.51
C LEU A 215 -7.83 -2.99 -6.45
N ILE A 216 -7.53 -3.10 -7.75
CA ILE A 216 -7.96 -2.13 -8.76
C ILE A 216 -9.49 -2.08 -8.83
N LEU A 217 -10.15 -3.22 -8.90
CA LEU A 217 -11.61 -3.30 -8.93
C LEU A 217 -12.24 -2.74 -7.64
N LEU A 218 -11.67 -3.08 -6.47
CA LEU A 218 -12.15 -2.56 -5.19
C LEU A 218 -12.06 -1.02 -5.12
N SER A 219 -11.03 -0.44 -5.74
CA SER A 219 -10.84 1.01 -5.81
C SER A 219 -11.90 1.71 -6.67
N MET A 220 -12.55 1.00 -7.60
CA MET A 220 -13.68 1.53 -8.37
C MET A 220 -14.91 1.82 -7.52
N VAL A 221 -15.06 1.14 -6.40
CA VAL A 221 -16.21 1.31 -5.51
C VAL A 221 -16.23 2.71 -4.86
N HIS A 222 -15.09 3.30 -4.60
CA HIS A 222 -15.00 4.60 -3.94
C HIS A 222 -15.71 5.74 -4.70
N PRO A 223 -15.46 6.00 -5.99
CA PRO A 223 -16.17 7.05 -6.71
C PRO A 223 -17.66 6.74 -6.87
N LEU A 224 -18.04 5.46 -6.98
CA LEU A 224 -19.45 5.06 -6.97
C LEU A 224 -20.11 5.36 -5.63
N TRP A 225 -19.39 5.14 -4.52
CA TRP A 225 -19.89 5.42 -3.18
C TRP A 225 -20.10 6.91 -2.95
N VAL A 226 -19.15 7.75 -3.32
CA VAL A 226 -19.28 9.22 -3.21
C VAL A 226 -20.54 9.70 -3.93
N ARG A 227 -20.80 9.16 -5.12
CA ARG A 227 -22.00 9.48 -5.89
C ARG A 227 -23.29 9.01 -5.19
N LEU A 228 -23.26 7.80 -4.62
CA LEU A 228 -24.38 7.25 -3.86
C LEU A 228 -24.69 8.08 -2.61
N GLU A 229 -23.67 8.54 -1.88
CA GLU A 229 -23.89 9.41 -0.72
C GLU A 229 -24.49 10.75 -1.14
N GLU A 230 -24.03 11.39 -2.20
CA GLU A 230 -24.60 12.62 -2.73
C GLU A 230 -26.09 12.45 -3.05
N VAL A 231 -26.51 11.29 -3.50
CA VAL A 231 -27.88 10.99 -3.86
C VAL A 231 -28.71 10.59 -2.65
N LEU A 232 -28.19 9.74 -1.76
CA LEU A 232 -28.88 9.32 -0.52
C LEU A 232 -29.14 10.51 0.42
N TYR A 233 -28.23 11.49 0.47
CA TYR A 233 -28.41 12.70 1.27
C TYR A 233 -29.35 13.74 0.61
N ARG A 234 -29.61 13.65 -0.69
CA ARG A 234 -30.43 14.61 -1.43
C ARG A 234 -31.88 14.18 -1.65
N GLU A 235 -32.32 13.12 -0.99
CA GLU A 235 -33.70 12.58 -1.06
C GLU A 235 -34.20 12.20 -2.48
N ALA A 236 -33.31 11.95 -3.42
CA ALA A 236 -33.69 11.64 -4.78
C ALA A 236 -33.19 10.25 -5.19
N HIS A 237 -34.06 9.27 -5.20
CA HIS A 237 -33.84 8.03 -5.95
C HIS A 237 -33.86 8.34 -7.47
N THR A 238 -32.70 8.63 -8.03
CA THR A 238 -32.58 8.81 -9.48
C THR A 238 -32.21 7.47 -10.13
N PRO A 239 -32.57 7.25 -11.38
CA PRO A 239 -32.11 6.06 -12.14
C PRO A 239 -30.59 5.91 -12.16
N GLU A 240 -29.86 7.02 -12.14
CA GLU A 240 -28.39 7.06 -12.08
C GLU A 240 -27.83 6.54 -10.75
N SER A 241 -28.51 6.81 -9.64
CA SER A 241 -28.08 6.29 -8.33
C SER A 241 -28.34 4.79 -8.20
N GLU A 242 -29.44 4.33 -8.72
CA GLU A 242 -29.77 2.90 -8.79
C GLU A 242 -28.74 2.15 -9.62
N ASP A 243 -28.37 2.68 -10.78
CA ASP A 243 -27.36 2.10 -11.64
C ASP A 243 -25.98 2.08 -10.95
N ALA A 244 -25.57 3.18 -10.32
CA ALA A 244 -24.32 3.26 -9.57
C ALA A 244 -24.29 2.26 -8.40
N PHE A 245 -25.40 2.09 -7.68
CA PHE A 245 -25.52 1.09 -6.62
C PHE A 245 -25.36 -0.34 -7.17
N ASN A 246 -26.06 -0.67 -8.23
CA ASN A 246 -26.01 -1.99 -8.85
C ASN A 246 -24.60 -2.29 -9.39
N GLN A 247 -23.94 -1.31 -10.00
CA GLN A 247 -22.57 -1.45 -10.46
C GLN A 247 -21.59 -1.66 -9.29
N ALA A 248 -21.72 -0.90 -8.20
CA ALA A 248 -20.88 -1.08 -7.02
C ALA A 248 -21.06 -2.49 -6.42
N VAL A 249 -22.29 -2.97 -6.30
CA VAL A 249 -22.56 -4.32 -5.81
C VAL A 249 -21.95 -5.38 -6.72
N ALA A 250 -22.10 -5.23 -8.05
CA ALA A 250 -21.54 -6.18 -9.03
C ALA A 250 -20.00 -6.24 -8.94
N VAL A 251 -19.33 -5.10 -8.84
CA VAL A 251 -17.86 -5.05 -8.65
C VAL A 251 -17.44 -5.72 -7.36
N LEU A 252 -18.14 -5.47 -6.25
CA LEU A 252 -17.82 -6.09 -4.96
C LEU A 252 -18.02 -7.61 -4.98
N GLU A 253 -19.03 -8.10 -5.68
CA GLU A 253 -19.26 -9.55 -5.86
C GLU A 253 -18.16 -10.17 -6.72
N GLU A 254 -17.75 -9.52 -7.80
CA GLU A 254 -16.63 -9.97 -8.65
C GLU A 254 -15.33 -10.06 -7.84
N VAL A 255 -14.97 -9.00 -7.10
CA VAL A 255 -13.76 -8.99 -6.25
C VAL A 255 -13.79 -10.11 -5.21
N ARG A 256 -14.94 -10.31 -4.54
CA ARG A 256 -15.11 -11.40 -3.59
C ARG A 256 -14.89 -12.76 -4.23
N ASP A 257 -15.47 -12.99 -5.40
CA ASP A 257 -15.48 -14.30 -6.03
C ASP A 257 -14.16 -14.68 -6.70
N MET A 258 -13.32 -13.71 -7.05
CA MET A 258 -11.94 -13.98 -7.49
C MET A 258 -11.10 -14.68 -6.43
N ASN A 259 -11.14 -14.23 -5.17
CA ASN A 259 -10.46 -14.86 -4.05
C ASN A 259 -11.09 -14.41 -2.72
N ARG A 260 -12.00 -15.22 -2.18
CA ARG A 260 -12.76 -14.91 -0.95
C ARG A 260 -11.89 -14.85 0.30
N SER A 261 -10.79 -15.55 0.33
CA SER A 261 -9.87 -15.61 1.48
C SER A 261 -8.86 -14.47 1.50
N SER A 262 -8.68 -13.76 0.40
CA SER A 262 -7.80 -12.58 0.32
C SER A 262 -8.32 -11.44 1.19
N VAL A 263 -7.45 -10.49 1.52
CA VAL A 263 -7.84 -9.27 2.26
C VAL A 263 -8.84 -8.45 1.44
N CYS A 264 -8.61 -8.31 0.14
CA CYS A 264 -9.53 -7.61 -0.77
C CYS A 264 -10.89 -8.31 -0.87
N GLY A 265 -10.93 -9.64 -0.96
CA GLY A 265 -12.17 -10.41 -1.01
C GLY A 265 -13.00 -10.28 0.27
N ARG A 266 -12.37 -10.34 1.46
CA ARG A 266 -13.06 -10.09 2.73
C ARG A 266 -13.57 -8.65 2.84
N ARG A 267 -12.77 -7.67 2.41
CA ARG A 267 -13.18 -6.26 2.42
C ARG A 267 -14.34 -6.00 1.47
N ALA A 268 -14.31 -6.58 0.28
CA ALA A 268 -15.42 -6.50 -0.68
C ALA A 268 -16.73 -7.07 -0.09
N HIS A 269 -16.65 -8.19 0.62
CA HIS A 269 -17.82 -8.74 1.30
C HIS A 269 -18.36 -7.77 2.37
N GLN A 270 -17.51 -7.19 3.19
CA GLN A 270 -17.91 -6.20 4.21
C GLN A 270 -18.59 -4.97 3.59
N LEU A 271 -17.95 -4.37 2.58
CA LEU A 271 -18.49 -3.18 1.89
C LEU A 271 -19.83 -3.47 1.22
N ARG A 272 -20.01 -4.66 0.65
CA ARG A 272 -21.30 -5.07 0.09
C ARG A 272 -22.42 -5.09 1.13
N GLU A 273 -22.14 -5.65 2.30
CA GLU A 273 -23.12 -5.68 3.39
C GLU A 273 -23.41 -4.28 3.94
N GLU A 274 -22.41 -3.40 4.00
CA GLU A 274 -22.57 -2.00 4.39
C GLU A 274 -23.45 -1.24 3.38
N LEU A 275 -23.22 -1.39 2.08
CA LEU A 275 -24.04 -0.81 1.01
C LEU A 275 -25.50 -1.25 1.12
N ARG A 276 -25.75 -2.54 1.31
CA ARG A 276 -27.11 -3.08 1.45
C ARG A 276 -27.82 -2.52 2.67
N ARG A 277 -27.12 -2.39 3.81
CA ARG A 277 -27.69 -1.79 5.02
C ARG A 277 -28.01 -0.32 4.83
N ALA A 278 -27.13 0.45 4.20
CA ALA A 278 -27.35 1.87 3.90
C ALA A 278 -28.60 2.07 3.03
N ARG A 279 -28.77 1.23 1.99
CA ARG A 279 -29.96 1.25 1.13
C ARG A 279 -31.25 0.93 1.91
N LEU A 280 -31.21 -0.11 2.76
CA LEU A 280 -32.37 -0.47 3.59
C LEU A 280 -32.74 0.60 4.62
N ALA A 281 -31.73 1.34 5.12
CA ALA A 281 -31.97 2.45 6.01
C ALA A 281 -32.63 3.62 5.27
N ALA A 282 -32.14 3.99 4.09
CA ALA A 282 -32.73 5.04 3.27
C ALA A 282 -34.19 4.75 2.90
N ALA A 283 -34.51 3.52 2.49
CA ALA A 283 -35.86 3.08 2.14
C ALA A 283 -36.88 3.06 3.32
N ARG A 284 -36.44 3.30 4.55
CA ARG A 284 -37.33 3.40 5.73
C ARG A 284 -37.74 4.83 6.04
N TYR A 285 -37.15 5.81 5.41
CA TYR A 285 -37.46 7.22 5.59
C TYR A 285 -38.31 7.81 4.45
N ASP A 286 -38.55 7.00 3.39
CA ASP A 286 -39.57 7.25 2.35
C ASP A 286 -40.92 6.60 2.74
#